data_26203f2691a659ef6a0629257875d21b
#
_entry.id   26203f2691a659ef6a0629257875d21b
#
_cell.length_a   1.000
_cell.length_b   1.000
_cell.length_c   1.000
_cell.angle_alpha   90.00
_cell.angle_beta   90.00
_cell.angle_gamma   90.00
#
_symmetry.space_group_name_H-M   'P 1'
#
loop_
_entity.id
_entity.type
_entity.pdbx_description
1 polymer ?
#
loop_
_entity_poly.entity_id
_entity_poly.type
_entity_poly.pdbx_seq_one_letter_code
_entity_poly.pdbx_strand_id
1 'polypeptide(L)'
;MKKTLATLSTLLMVLILTACSAGTSQTDNLVSSGQSSETTTQITTVSSTDDSTVAETLAENAAVHESTADTSWDEASVVAITLDGDTITVSGEGVRVEGSSATIFAAGTYRLSGALDDGQIIVNTDSEAVVRLILDGVSISNSTSAPIYIEKSEEIVIVLADGTQNTIADGRDYVLANPETDEPNAAIFSAADLTITGGGALTVYGNNNDGIASKDGMIISSGTITVEAVDDGIRGKDYLVVEDGVISVKAGGDGLKSDNTEDATKGFISIEAGTLNITASGDAITAETDVLVSGGELAITSGDGSNAWVDASVSTKGIKGVVSVNIDGGSFNFDCADDAIHSNGSITINNGSFTIASGDDGMHADATLTVNGGTIQINESYEGLESAVITINGGEIHLYSSDDGINVAGGADASGMNPGFGGGRGGGPGQDAFAYSGDYYLYINGGYVWVDAGGDGLDVNGAANMTGGTVLVNGPTENMNGALDYIGGFNISGGLLVAVGSTGMAQAPDQSSSQNSLLINLSSTLSAGTLIHIQNSAGEDILTFASTKRYQSLAFSSPELVNGETYTVSYGGSSSGSQLDGLYQGGSYSGGTQVTSFTVSSVVTAIGSGGMGGGRMRP
;
A
#
# COMPACT_ATOMS: atom_id res chain seq x y z
N MET A 1 -43.26 37.21 -24.20
CA MET A 1 -44.51 36.48 -24.53
C MET A 1 -44.21 34.99 -24.47
N LYS A 2 -44.75 34.33 -23.44
CA LYS A 2 -45.48 33.04 -23.41
C LYS A 2 -44.78 31.87 -24.17
N LYS A 3 -44.55 30.68 -23.64
CA LYS A 3 -45.25 29.90 -22.58
C LYS A 3 -44.37 28.73 -22.14
N THR A 4 -44.43 28.43 -20.87
CA THR A 4 -44.18 27.17 -20.16
C THR A 4 -44.86 25.95 -20.79
N LEU A 5 -44.20 24.77 -20.73
CA LEU A 5 -44.91 23.52 -20.48
C LEU A 5 -44.02 22.54 -19.70
N ALA A 6 -44.49 22.19 -18.53
CA ALA A 6 -43.99 21.09 -17.70
C ALA A 6 -44.67 19.79 -18.14
N THR A 7 -43.94 18.68 -18.11
CA THR A 7 -44.54 17.36 -18.10
C THR A 7 -43.91 16.49 -17.00
N LEU A 8 -44.80 16.10 -16.10
CA LEU A 8 -44.72 15.18 -15.01
C LEU A 8 -44.69 13.73 -15.57
N SER A 9 -43.84 12.86 -15.10
CA SER A 9 -44.02 11.42 -15.32
C SER A 9 -43.58 10.60 -14.10
N THR A 10 -44.54 10.04 -13.55
CA THR A 10 -44.89 9.07 -12.55
C THR A 10 -43.87 7.96 -12.24
N LEU A 11 -43.63 7.86 -10.95
CA LEU A 11 -43.05 6.75 -10.17
C LEU A 11 -43.93 5.48 -10.28
N LEU A 12 -43.37 4.32 -10.61
CA LEU A 12 -44.02 3.01 -10.50
C LEU A 12 -43.30 2.17 -9.44
N MET A 13 -43.95 2.04 -8.31
CA MET A 13 -43.56 1.21 -7.16
C MET A 13 -44.18 -0.18 -7.36
N VAL A 14 -43.38 -1.23 -7.47
CA VAL A 14 -43.89 -2.64 -7.46
C VAL A 14 -43.69 -3.24 -6.09
N LEU A 15 -44.80 -3.47 -5.40
CA LEU A 15 -44.90 -4.22 -4.15
C LEU A 15 -45.05 -5.70 -4.50
N ILE A 16 -44.16 -6.55 -3.99
CA ILE A 16 -44.40 -8.00 -4.00
C ILE A 16 -44.76 -8.45 -2.59
N LEU A 17 -45.99 -8.85 -2.43
CA LEU A 17 -46.54 -9.54 -1.26
C LEU A 17 -46.28 -11.05 -1.39
N THR A 18 -45.67 -11.65 -0.38
CA THR A 18 -45.69 -13.09 -0.20
C THR A 18 -46.54 -13.45 1.03
N ALA A 19 -47.41 -14.39 0.81
CA ALA A 19 -48.46 -14.78 1.71
C ALA A 19 -48.00 -15.73 2.83
N CYS A 20 -48.59 -15.52 4.00
CA CYS A 20 -48.59 -16.43 5.13
C CYS A 20 -49.41 -17.69 4.85
N SER A 21 -48.97 -18.83 5.35
CA SER A 21 -49.87 -19.95 5.69
C SER A 21 -49.80 -20.24 7.19
N ALA A 22 -50.97 -20.25 7.80
CA ALA A 22 -51.20 -20.49 9.20
C ALA A 22 -51.34 -21.99 9.50
N GLY A 23 -50.89 -22.39 10.68
CA GLY A 23 -51.13 -23.76 11.22
C GLY A 23 -51.08 -23.74 12.74
N THR A 24 -52.28 -23.59 13.31
CA THR A 24 -52.86 -24.06 14.58
C THR A 24 -52.05 -24.24 15.86
N SER A 25 -52.60 -23.58 16.85
CA SER A 25 -52.37 -23.59 18.29
C SER A 25 -52.58 -24.95 19.01
N GLN A 26 -51.78 -25.17 20.07
CA GLN A 26 -52.25 -25.76 21.31
C GLN A 26 -51.50 -25.17 22.51
N THR A 27 -52.25 -24.73 23.48
CA THR A 27 -51.90 -24.28 24.82
C THR A 27 -51.60 -25.47 25.72
N ASP A 28 -50.58 -25.35 26.60
CA ASP A 28 -50.72 -25.67 28.04
C ASP A 28 -49.48 -25.26 28.87
N ASN A 29 -49.80 -24.48 29.91
CA ASN A 29 -49.31 -24.33 31.28
C ASN A 29 -47.80 -24.40 31.67
N LEU A 30 -47.34 -23.21 32.12
CA LEU A 30 -46.60 -22.86 33.33
C LEU A 30 -45.95 -23.96 34.19
N VAL A 31 -44.59 -23.94 34.30
CA VAL A 31 -43.90 -23.98 35.59
C VAL A 31 -42.61 -23.16 35.47
N SER A 32 -42.47 -22.19 36.42
CA SER A 32 -41.29 -21.38 36.64
C SER A 32 -40.16 -22.20 37.24
N SER A 33 -38.98 -22.15 36.62
CA SER A 33 -37.71 -22.34 37.31
C SER A 33 -36.65 -21.54 36.58
N GLY A 34 -36.08 -20.56 37.28
CA GLY A 34 -35.01 -19.71 36.75
C GLY A 34 -33.76 -20.53 36.44
N GLN A 35 -33.28 -20.36 35.24
CA GLN A 35 -31.95 -20.72 34.83
C GLN A 35 -31.40 -19.53 34.01
N SER A 36 -30.36 -18.92 34.54
CA SER A 36 -29.57 -17.97 33.81
C SER A 36 -29.00 -18.66 32.57
N SER A 37 -29.47 -18.29 31.40
CA SER A 37 -28.80 -18.65 30.14
C SER A 37 -27.55 -17.77 30.00
N GLU A 38 -26.39 -18.33 30.24
CA GLU A 38 -25.14 -17.81 29.70
C GLU A 38 -25.26 -17.90 28.18
N THR A 39 -25.36 -16.74 27.55
CA THR A 39 -25.25 -16.63 26.10
C THR A 39 -23.77 -16.82 25.77
N THR A 40 -23.39 -18.04 25.46
CA THR A 40 -22.10 -18.33 24.83
C THR A 40 -22.18 -17.73 23.42
N THR A 41 -21.62 -16.55 23.25
CA THR A 41 -21.38 -15.98 21.92
C THR A 41 -20.36 -16.91 21.25
N GLN A 42 -20.80 -17.74 20.35
CA GLN A 42 -19.89 -18.43 19.44
C GLN A 42 -19.27 -17.38 18.54
N ILE A 43 -18.00 -17.06 18.76
CA ILE A 43 -17.20 -16.32 17.82
C ILE A 43 -17.09 -17.20 16.58
N THR A 44 -17.86 -16.86 15.55
CA THR A 44 -17.64 -17.41 14.23
C THR A 44 -16.32 -16.83 13.76
N THR A 45 -15.29 -17.66 13.67
CA THR A 45 -14.05 -17.29 13.01
C THR A 45 -14.39 -16.98 11.56
N VAL A 46 -14.52 -15.71 11.23
CA VAL A 46 -14.45 -15.25 9.85
C VAL A 46 -12.97 -15.28 9.51
N SER A 47 -12.50 -16.38 8.97
CA SER A 47 -11.24 -16.43 8.25
C SER A 47 -11.51 -15.76 6.92
N SER A 48 -11.32 -14.45 6.84
CA SER A 48 -11.14 -13.80 5.57
C SER A 48 -9.67 -14.00 5.17
N THR A 49 -9.37 -15.10 4.52
CA THR A 49 -8.16 -15.21 3.73
C THR A 49 -8.46 -14.50 2.43
N ASP A 50 -8.22 -13.21 2.38
CA ASP A 50 -8.07 -12.49 1.12
C ASP A 50 -6.64 -12.77 0.65
N ASP A 51 -6.45 -13.96 0.08
CA ASP A 51 -5.18 -14.43 -0.47
C ASP A 51 -5.09 -14.03 -1.95
N SER A 52 -5.67 -12.90 -2.35
CA SER A 52 -5.68 -12.47 -3.74
C SER A 52 -4.26 -12.25 -4.26
N THR A 53 -3.94 -12.93 -5.33
CA THR A 53 -2.69 -12.75 -6.07
C THR A 53 -2.86 -11.67 -7.13
N VAL A 54 -1.74 -11.11 -7.59
CA VAL A 54 -1.75 -10.20 -8.75
C VAL A 54 -2.47 -10.82 -9.94
N ALA A 55 -2.23 -12.10 -10.23
CA ALA A 55 -2.84 -12.79 -11.37
C ALA A 55 -4.36 -12.97 -11.23
N GLU A 56 -4.87 -13.20 -10.01
CA GLU A 56 -6.30 -13.32 -9.74
C GLU A 56 -7.01 -11.98 -9.91
N THR A 57 -6.46 -10.91 -9.33
CA THR A 57 -7.01 -9.56 -9.46
C THR A 57 -6.94 -9.06 -10.90
N LEU A 58 -5.82 -9.30 -11.60
CA LEU A 58 -5.68 -8.92 -13.02
C LEU A 58 -6.71 -9.63 -13.90
N ALA A 59 -7.13 -10.84 -13.55
CA ALA A 59 -8.16 -11.57 -14.29
C ALA A 59 -9.58 -10.98 -14.13
N GLU A 60 -9.81 -10.14 -13.12
CA GLU A 60 -11.06 -9.41 -12.90
C GLU A 60 -11.08 -8.07 -13.63
N ASN A 61 -9.91 -7.55 -13.98
CA ASN A 61 -9.75 -6.30 -14.73
C ASN A 61 -9.97 -6.52 -16.23
N ALA A 62 -10.16 -5.42 -16.97
CA ALA A 62 -10.30 -5.44 -18.42
C ALA A 62 -9.05 -6.06 -19.07
N ALA A 63 -9.25 -6.83 -20.14
CA ALA A 63 -8.13 -7.35 -20.91
C ALA A 63 -7.32 -6.20 -21.51
N VAL A 64 -6.01 -6.22 -21.31
CA VAL A 64 -5.08 -5.30 -21.96
C VAL A 64 -5.03 -5.59 -23.47
N HIS A 65 -4.74 -4.57 -24.30
CA HIS A 65 -4.47 -4.81 -25.71
C HIS A 65 -3.24 -5.74 -25.85
N GLU A 66 -3.23 -6.57 -26.91
CA GLU A 66 -2.07 -7.40 -27.13
C GLU A 66 -0.85 -6.47 -27.25
N SER A 67 0.10 -6.60 -26.32
CA SER A 67 1.41 -6.03 -26.56
C SER A 67 1.96 -6.80 -27.77
N THR A 68 1.55 -6.39 -28.96
CA THR A 68 2.17 -6.89 -30.16
C THR A 68 3.59 -6.36 -30.16
N ALA A 69 4.37 -6.89 -29.23
CA ALA A 69 5.82 -6.93 -29.31
C ALA A 69 6.27 -7.68 -30.58
N ASP A 70 5.43 -7.72 -31.60
CA ASP A 70 5.84 -8.04 -32.96
C ASP A 70 6.65 -6.85 -33.46
N THR A 71 7.89 -6.77 -32.90
CA THR A 71 8.94 -5.89 -33.38
C THR A 71 9.43 -6.33 -34.76
N SER A 72 8.80 -7.32 -35.37
CA SER A 72 9.10 -7.75 -36.70
C SER A 72 8.33 -6.94 -37.72
N TRP A 73 9.04 -6.41 -38.67
CA TRP A 73 8.48 -5.73 -39.84
C TRP A 73 9.31 -6.04 -41.08
N ASP A 74 8.72 -5.89 -42.27
CA ASP A 74 9.47 -5.96 -43.49
C ASP A 74 10.20 -4.63 -43.76
N GLU A 75 11.52 -4.62 -43.62
CA GLU A 75 12.36 -3.46 -43.88
C GLU A 75 12.14 -2.84 -45.26
N ALA A 76 11.71 -3.61 -46.23
CA ALA A 76 11.41 -3.11 -47.59
C ALA A 76 10.11 -2.29 -47.64
N SER A 77 9.24 -2.40 -46.63
CA SER A 77 7.99 -1.65 -46.51
C SER A 77 8.10 -0.42 -45.62
N VAL A 78 9.24 -0.19 -44.97
CA VAL A 78 9.45 0.92 -44.07
C VAL A 78 9.47 2.26 -44.84
N VAL A 79 8.61 3.17 -44.43
CA VAL A 79 8.61 4.56 -44.92
C VAL A 79 9.56 5.38 -44.04
N ALA A 80 10.62 5.92 -44.64
CA ALA A 80 11.54 6.78 -43.90
C ALA A 80 11.03 8.23 -43.89
N ILE A 81 11.03 8.81 -42.68
CA ILE A 81 10.72 10.22 -42.38
C ILE A 81 12.01 10.82 -41.84
N THR A 82 12.64 11.68 -42.61
CA THR A 82 13.88 12.37 -42.21
C THR A 82 13.57 13.80 -41.79
N LEU A 83 14.02 14.15 -40.61
CA LEU A 83 13.84 15.43 -39.96
C LEU A 83 15.12 16.25 -40.10
N ASP A 84 15.02 17.50 -40.58
CA ASP A 84 16.19 18.39 -40.80
C ASP A 84 15.78 19.86 -40.51
N GLY A 85 15.95 20.24 -39.22
CA GLY A 85 15.57 21.56 -38.71
C GLY A 85 14.06 21.81 -38.84
N ASP A 86 13.65 22.67 -39.77
CA ASP A 86 12.25 22.99 -40.00
C ASP A 86 11.63 22.20 -41.19
N THR A 87 12.35 21.20 -41.70
CA THR A 87 11.92 20.48 -42.91
C THR A 87 11.78 18.98 -42.65
N ILE A 88 10.80 18.37 -43.34
CA ILE A 88 10.54 16.93 -43.26
C ILE A 88 10.58 16.35 -44.66
N THR A 89 11.33 15.28 -44.84
CA THR A 89 11.39 14.54 -46.10
C THR A 89 10.88 13.12 -45.91
N VAL A 90 10.04 12.64 -46.81
CA VAL A 90 9.40 11.32 -46.75
C VAL A 90 9.77 10.50 -48.00
N SER A 91 10.12 9.22 -47.79
CA SER A 91 10.57 8.32 -48.85
C SER A 91 9.45 7.46 -49.47
N GLY A 92 8.20 7.55 -49.04
CA GLY A 92 7.09 6.67 -49.42
C GLY A 92 5.73 7.35 -49.40
N GLU A 93 4.68 6.54 -49.43
CA GLU A 93 3.31 6.98 -49.34
C GLU A 93 2.77 6.87 -47.91
N GLY A 94 1.56 7.42 -47.66
CA GLY A 94 0.91 7.34 -46.35
C GLY A 94 1.23 8.50 -45.41
N VAL A 95 2.07 9.47 -45.84
CA VAL A 95 2.42 10.67 -45.06
C VAL A 95 2.20 11.92 -45.89
N ARG A 96 1.60 12.95 -45.28
CA ARG A 96 1.48 14.29 -45.83
C ARG A 96 2.31 15.27 -45.01
N VAL A 97 3.12 16.05 -45.68
CA VAL A 97 3.97 17.06 -45.02
C VAL A 97 3.42 18.44 -45.33
N GLU A 98 3.22 19.26 -44.29
CA GLU A 98 2.80 20.65 -44.36
C GLU A 98 3.68 21.51 -43.44
N GLY A 99 4.64 22.23 -44.00
CA GLY A 99 5.66 22.96 -43.22
C GLY A 99 6.53 22.00 -42.41
N SER A 100 6.60 22.23 -41.09
CA SER A 100 7.30 21.37 -40.12
C SER A 100 6.39 20.31 -39.49
N SER A 101 5.23 20.00 -40.07
CA SER A 101 4.33 18.94 -39.61
C SER A 101 4.21 17.83 -40.62
N ALA A 102 4.27 16.57 -40.15
CA ALA A 102 4.02 15.36 -40.92
C ALA A 102 2.80 14.65 -40.37
N THR A 103 1.75 14.45 -41.21
CA THR A 103 0.57 13.67 -40.85
C THR A 103 0.64 12.30 -41.49
N ILE A 104 0.70 11.25 -40.71
CA ILE A 104 0.61 9.85 -41.08
C ILE A 104 -0.88 9.51 -41.14
N PHE A 105 -1.38 9.11 -42.33
CA PHE A 105 -2.80 8.84 -42.58
C PHE A 105 -3.07 7.40 -43.02
N ALA A 106 -2.09 6.53 -42.94
CA ALA A 106 -2.23 5.12 -43.27
C ALA A 106 -1.51 4.25 -42.24
N ALA A 107 -2.01 3.03 -41.99
CA ALA A 107 -1.28 2.05 -41.20
C ALA A 107 0.03 1.64 -41.91
N GLY A 108 1.04 1.25 -41.13
CA GLY A 108 2.33 0.85 -41.63
C GLY A 108 3.46 1.14 -40.66
N THR A 109 4.69 0.95 -41.13
CA THR A 109 5.90 1.17 -40.34
C THR A 109 6.66 2.39 -40.84
N TYR A 110 6.88 3.34 -39.97
CA TYR A 110 7.52 4.62 -40.25
C TYR A 110 8.76 4.79 -39.40
N ARG A 111 9.92 4.99 -40.03
CA ARG A 111 11.18 5.24 -39.35
C ARG A 111 11.48 6.73 -39.34
N LEU A 112 11.56 7.30 -38.17
CA LEU A 112 11.86 8.70 -37.93
C LEU A 112 13.35 8.83 -37.56
N SER A 113 14.05 9.76 -38.21
CA SER A 113 15.46 10.05 -37.88
C SER A 113 15.80 11.52 -38.08
N GLY A 114 16.76 12.04 -37.30
CA GLY A 114 17.21 13.44 -37.38
C GLY A 114 16.56 14.35 -36.35
N ALA A 115 16.56 15.65 -36.61
CA ALA A 115 16.06 16.66 -35.67
C ALA A 115 14.97 17.54 -36.28
N LEU A 116 13.93 17.84 -35.53
CA LEU A 116 12.84 18.77 -35.86
C LEU A 116 12.80 19.83 -34.75
N ASP A 117 13.20 21.07 -35.09
CA ASP A 117 13.43 22.12 -34.09
C ASP A 117 12.12 22.71 -33.54
N ASP A 118 11.09 22.86 -34.41
CA ASP A 118 9.74 23.28 -34.03
C ASP A 118 8.71 22.68 -35.00
N GLY A 119 8.20 21.50 -34.68
CA GLY A 119 7.29 20.78 -35.56
C GLY A 119 6.57 19.63 -34.90
N GLN A 120 5.86 18.83 -35.70
CA GLN A 120 4.96 17.82 -35.17
C GLN A 120 4.87 16.58 -36.06
N ILE A 121 4.81 15.41 -35.43
CA ILE A 121 4.43 14.16 -36.04
C ILE A 121 3.02 13.82 -35.58
N ILE A 122 2.08 13.82 -36.53
CA ILE A 122 0.67 13.53 -36.27
C ILE A 122 0.33 12.15 -36.85
N VAL A 123 -0.38 11.33 -36.12
CA VAL A 123 -1.01 10.12 -36.61
C VAL A 123 -2.51 10.34 -36.63
N ASN A 124 -3.11 10.28 -37.82
CA ASN A 124 -4.55 10.43 -38.01
C ASN A 124 -5.00 9.49 -39.14
N THR A 125 -5.44 8.28 -38.76
CA THR A 125 -5.86 7.23 -39.70
C THR A 125 -7.14 6.54 -39.23
N ASP A 126 -7.99 6.18 -40.20
CA ASP A 126 -9.17 5.34 -39.98
C ASP A 126 -8.87 3.84 -40.16
N SER A 127 -7.60 3.45 -40.26
CA SER A 127 -7.22 2.07 -40.45
C SER A 127 -7.34 1.29 -39.12
N GLU A 128 -7.90 0.09 -39.19
CA GLU A 128 -7.94 -0.87 -38.07
C GLU A 128 -6.61 -1.61 -37.87
N ALA A 129 -5.54 -1.25 -38.58
CA ALA A 129 -4.24 -1.86 -38.48
C ALA A 129 -3.25 -0.94 -37.77
N VAL A 130 -2.28 -1.54 -37.11
CA VAL A 130 -1.26 -0.88 -36.27
C VAL A 130 -0.41 0.12 -37.07
N VAL A 131 -0.16 1.27 -36.47
CA VAL A 131 0.87 2.22 -36.91
C VAL A 131 2.11 2.03 -36.04
N ARG A 132 3.29 1.79 -36.66
CA ARG A 132 4.59 1.70 -35.95
C ARG A 132 5.44 2.91 -36.23
N LEU A 133 5.88 3.59 -35.16
CA LEU A 133 6.85 4.68 -35.21
C LEU A 133 8.19 4.17 -34.67
N ILE A 134 9.16 3.94 -35.56
CA ILE A 134 10.52 3.60 -35.14
C ILE A 134 11.27 4.91 -34.89
N LEU A 135 11.63 5.19 -33.65
CA LEU A 135 12.48 6.32 -33.28
C LEU A 135 13.94 5.92 -33.41
N ASP A 136 14.59 6.43 -34.45
CA ASP A 136 15.97 6.07 -34.83
C ASP A 136 16.91 7.29 -34.69
N GLY A 137 17.15 7.70 -33.45
CA GLY A 137 18.00 8.85 -33.11
C GLY A 137 17.33 10.18 -33.43
N VAL A 138 16.10 10.38 -32.95
CA VAL A 138 15.35 11.62 -33.20
C VAL A 138 15.50 12.63 -32.05
N SER A 139 15.42 13.92 -32.42
CA SER A 139 15.17 15.03 -31.50
C SER A 139 14.00 15.84 -32.05
N ILE A 140 12.84 15.79 -31.40
CA ILE A 140 11.63 16.49 -31.86
C ILE A 140 11.17 17.47 -30.80
N SER A 141 11.07 18.73 -31.16
CA SER A 141 10.49 19.77 -30.30
C SER A 141 9.28 20.43 -30.94
N ASN A 142 8.33 20.89 -30.12
CA ASN A 142 7.22 21.71 -30.56
C ASN A 142 6.92 22.77 -29.51
N SER A 143 6.89 24.04 -29.93
CA SER A 143 6.72 25.16 -29.01
C SER A 143 5.29 25.38 -28.56
N THR A 144 4.28 24.81 -29.25
CA THR A 144 2.86 25.14 -29.09
C THR A 144 1.91 23.94 -29.01
N SER A 145 2.41 22.73 -29.07
CA SER A 145 1.59 21.48 -29.03
C SER A 145 2.46 20.27 -28.72
N ALA A 146 1.85 19.09 -28.66
CA ALA A 146 2.54 17.81 -28.56
C ALA A 146 3.45 17.56 -29.77
N PRO A 147 4.74 17.31 -29.62
CA PRO A 147 5.64 16.94 -30.71
C PRO A 147 5.24 15.62 -31.40
N ILE A 148 4.74 14.64 -30.63
CA ILE A 148 4.11 13.41 -31.15
C ILE A 148 2.66 13.40 -30.71
N TYR A 149 1.75 13.50 -31.68
CA TYR A 149 0.32 13.57 -31.45
C TYR A 149 -0.42 12.49 -32.24
N ILE A 150 -0.92 11.50 -31.52
CA ILE A 150 -1.80 10.48 -32.09
C ILE A 150 -3.24 10.96 -31.89
N GLU A 151 -3.77 11.63 -32.94
CA GLU A 151 -5.12 12.17 -32.95
C GLU A 151 -6.15 11.05 -33.18
N LYS A 152 -5.79 10.06 -34.01
CA LYS A 152 -6.64 8.91 -34.31
C LYS A 152 -5.82 7.73 -34.85
N SER A 153 -5.99 6.56 -34.24
CA SER A 153 -5.50 5.25 -34.69
C SER A 153 -6.33 4.17 -33.99
N GLU A 154 -6.22 2.92 -34.38
CA GLU A 154 -6.66 1.79 -33.56
C GLU A 154 -5.62 1.51 -32.47
N GLU A 155 -4.38 1.35 -32.89
CA GLU A 155 -3.25 1.06 -32.03
C GLU A 155 -1.99 1.73 -32.56
N ILE A 156 -1.11 2.18 -31.67
CA ILE A 156 0.19 2.71 -32.02
C ILE A 156 1.31 2.03 -31.25
N VAL A 157 2.39 1.67 -31.94
CA VAL A 157 3.60 1.12 -31.33
C VAL A 157 4.76 2.07 -31.58
N ILE A 158 5.35 2.61 -30.53
CA ILE A 158 6.61 3.36 -30.57
C ILE A 158 7.76 2.38 -30.30
N VAL A 159 8.61 2.21 -31.30
CA VAL A 159 9.80 1.34 -31.21
C VAL A 159 11.05 2.19 -31.03
N LEU A 160 11.73 2.02 -29.92
CA LEU A 160 13.03 2.65 -29.66
C LEU A 160 14.13 1.80 -30.33
N ALA A 161 14.66 2.27 -31.44
CA ALA A 161 15.68 1.53 -32.19
C ALA A 161 16.92 1.28 -31.32
N ASP A 162 17.49 0.09 -31.42
CA ASP A 162 18.58 -0.35 -30.56
C ASP A 162 19.80 0.60 -30.59
N GLY A 163 20.28 0.97 -29.42
CA GLY A 163 21.45 1.82 -29.25
C GLY A 163 21.27 3.29 -29.62
N THR A 164 20.04 3.70 -29.95
CA THR A 164 19.72 5.10 -30.24
C THR A 164 19.32 5.86 -28.99
N GLN A 165 19.42 7.19 -29.08
CA GLN A 165 18.92 8.13 -28.08
C GLN A 165 17.92 9.04 -28.77
N ASN A 166 16.71 9.11 -28.21
CA ASN A 166 15.59 9.87 -28.74
C ASN A 166 15.16 10.90 -27.72
N THR A 167 14.85 12.11 -28.16
CA THR A 167 14.41 13.20 -27.29
C THR A 167 13.15 13.84 -27.86
N ILE A 168 12.13 13.97 -27.03
CA ILE A 168 10.85 14.61 -27.33
C ILE A 168 10.62 15.71 -26.30
N ALA A 169 10.36 16.94 -26.75
CA ALA A 169 10.15 18.07 -25.85
C ALA A 169 9.03 18.98 -26.38
N ASP A 170 8.04 19.24 -25.56
CA ASP A 170 7.00 20.20 -25.86
C ASP A 170 7.31 21.62 -25.36
N GLY A 171 6.46 22.57 -25.72
CA GLY A 171 6.52 23.94 -25.22
C GLY A 171 5.63 24.15 -24.01
N ARG A 172 5.82 25.28 -23.34
CA ARG A 172 5.08 25.61 -22.11
C ARG A 172 3.64 26.05 -22.36
N ASP A 173 3.38 26.65 -23.52
CA ASP A 173 2.10 27.29 -23.83
C ASP A 173 1.51 26.61 -25.08
N TYR A 174 0.51 25.75 -24.90
CA TYR A 174 -0.16 25.09 -26.02
C TYR A 174 -1.18 26.02 -26.70
N VAL A 175 -1.26 25.90 -28.02
CA VAL A 175 -2.30 26.51 -28.83
C VAL A 175 -3.26 25.41 -29.29
N LEU A 176 -4.27 25.13 -28.49
CA LEU A 176 -5.23 24.05 -28.76
C LEU A 176 -6.14 24.42 -29.93
N ALA A 177 -6.35 23.49 -30.86
CA ALA A 177 -7.28 23.64 -31.97
C ALA A 177 -8.72 23.77 -31.46
N ASN A 178 -9.05 23.07 -30.37
CA ASN A 178 -10.31 23.22 -29.64
C ASN A 178 -10.01 23.44 -28.15
N PRO A 179 -10.08 24.66 -27.63
CA PRO A 179 -9.78 24.95 -26.22
C PRO A 179 -10.81 24.36 -25.22
N GLU A 180 -11.90 23.73 -25.70
CA GLU A 180 -12.88 23.07 -24.85
C GLU A 180 -12.50 21.62 -24.53
N THR A 181 -11.55 21.01 -25.24
CA THR A 181 -11.15 19.61 -25.06
C THR A 181 -9.94 19.44 -24.16
N ASP A 182 -9.14 20.49 -23.93
CA ASP A 182 -7.88 20.42 -23.20
C ASP A 182 -6.90 19.35 -23.73
N GLU A 183 -6.93 19.08 -25.04
CA GLU A 183 -6.16 18.05 -25.71
C GLU A 183 -5.49 18.60 -26.99
N PRO A 184 -4.24 18.13 -27.29
CA PRO A 184 -3.39 17.22 -26.51
C PRO A 184 -2.86 17.90 -25.24
N ASN A 185 -2.52 17.10 -24.20
CA ASN A 185 -2.01 17.60 -22.92
C ASN A 185 -0.71 16.90 -22.47
N ALA A 186 0.03 16.29 -23.37
CA ALA A 186 1.32 15.64 -23.10
C ALA A 186 2.31 15.84 -24.26
N ALA A 187 3.59 15.72 -23.99
CA ALA A 187 4.63 15.78 -25.03
C ALA A 187 4.52 14.61 -26.02
N ILE A 188 4.17 13.43 -25.55
CA ILE A 188 3.69 12.30 -26.38
C ILE A 188 2.24 12.03 -25.96
N PHE A 189 1.31 12.37 -26.83
CA PHE A 189 -0.12 12.20 -26.56
C PHE A 189 -0.75 11.21 -27.53
N SER A 190 -1.49 10.24 -26.99
CA SER A 190 -2.26 9.26 -27.77
C SER A 190 -3.74 9.27 -27.39
N ALA A 191 -4.62 9.31 -28.41
CA ALA A 191 -6.04 9.05 -28.28
C ALA A 191 -6.41 7.57 -28.56
N ALA A 192 -5.42 6.69 -28.58
CA ALA A 192 -5.54 5.26 -28.86
C ALA A 192 -4.59 4.46 -27.99
N ASP A 193 -4.76 3.15 -27.96
CA ASP A 193 -3.82 2.23 -27.30
C ASP A 193 -2.38 2.49 -27.73
N LEU A 194 -1.48 2.63 -26.75
CA LEU A 194 -0.08 2.96 -26.96
C LEU A 194 0.83 1.90 -26.36
N THR A 195 1.69 1.32 -27.21
CA THR A 195 2.81 0.46 -26.74
C THR A 195 4.13 1.17 -26.99
N ILE A 196 5.04 1.14 -26.00
CA ILE A 196 6.44 1.58 -26.12
C ILE A 196 7.33 0.37 -25.91
N THR A 197 8.24 0.10 -26.85
CA THR A 197 9.12 -1.07 -26.83
C THR A 197 10.46 -0.77 -27.50
N GLY A 198 11.42 -1.70 -27.41
CA GLY A 198 12.73 -1.63 -28.07
C GLY A 198 13.89 -1.42 -27.11
N GLY A 199 15.13 -1.54 -27.61
CA GLY A 199 16.34 -1.47 -26.79
C GLY A 199 17.04 -0.09 -26.77
N GLY A 200 16.42 0.92 -27.37
CA GLY A 200 16.92 2.30 -27.38
C GLY A 200 16.54 3.09 -26.11
N ALA A 201 16.94 4.37 -26.10
CA ALA A 201 16.61 5.30 -25.05
C ALA A 201 15.64 6.39 -25.53
N LEU A 202 14.71 6.80 -24.67
CA LEU A 202 13.75 7.88 -24.89
C LEU A 202 13.80 8.85 -23.70
N THR A 203 14.03 10.13 -24.00
CA THR A 203 13.89 11.19 -23.00
C THR A 203 12.73 12.10 -23.42
N VAL A 204 11.79 12.31 -22.49
CA VAL A 204 10.60 13.14 -22.71
C VAL A 204 10.57 14.28 -21.72
N TYR A 205 10.36 15.49 -22.24
CA TYR A 205 10.14 16.69 -21.45
C TYR A 205 8.71 17.20 -21.68
N GLY A 206 7.82 16.95 -20.72
CA GLY A 206 6.47 17.51 -20.65
C GLY A 206 6.51 18.88 -19.97
N ASN A 207 6.81 19.92 -20.74
CA ASN A 207 6.96 21.27 -20.20
C ASN A 207 5.62 22.01 -20.03
N ASN A 208 4.55 21.53 -20.66
CA ASN A 208 3.19 22.07 -20.53
C ASN A 208 2.40 21.37 -19.42
N ASN A 209 2.32 20.05 -19.47
CA ASN A 209 1.52 19.21 -18.59
C ASN A 209 2.19 17.84 -18.44
N ASP A 210 1.58 16.75 -18.96
CA ASP A 210 2.09 15.39 -18.82
C ASP A 210 3.29 15.12 -19.73
N GLY A 211 4.08 14.14 -19.36
CA GLY A 211 5.18 13.66 -20.21
C GLY A 211 4.66 12.77 -21.35
N ILE A 212 4.07 11.63 -21.00
CA ILE A 212 3.49 10.65 -21.93
C ILE A 212 2.07 10.34 -21.46
N ALA A 213 1.08 10.51 -22.32
CA ALA A 213 -0.31 10.21 -22.00
C ALA A 213 -1.01 9.42 -23.10
N SER A 214 -1.77 8.40 -22.69
CA SER A 214 -2.79 7.73 -23.52
C SER A 214 -4.17 7.90 -22.92
N LYS A 215 -5.17 8.13 -23.76
CA LYS A 215 -6.60 8.16 -23.37
C LYS A 215 -7.23 6.77 -23.26
N ASP A 216 -6.54 5.79 -23.79
CA ASP A 216 -6.89 4.38 -23.69
C ASP A 216 -5.81 3.65 -22.86
N GLY A 217 -5.46 2.42 -23.20
CA GLY A 217 -4.42 1.69 -22.53
C GLY A 217 -3.01 2.12 -22.91
N MET A 218 -2.06 1.86 -21.99
CA MET A 218 -0.64 2.03 -22.26
C MET A 218 0.15 0.82 -21.78
N ILE A 219 1.05 0.32 -22.64
CA ILE A 219 2.01 -0.74 -22.31
C ILE A 219 3.43 -0.24 -22.53
N ILE A 220 4.29 -0.41 -21.54
CA ILE A 220 5.74 -0.27 -21.67
C ILE A 220 6.35 -1.63 -21.57
N SER A 221 6.72 -2.21 -22.74
CA SER A 221 7.29 -3.56 -22.78
C SER A 221 8.79 -3.57 -22.51
N SER A 222 9.50 -2.49 -22.87
CA SER A 222 10.95 -2.40 -22.69
C SER A 222 11.46 -0.99 -23.03
N GLY A 223 12.77 -0.77 -22.81
CA GLY A 223 13.46 0.47 -23.16
C GLY A 223 14.09 1.16 -21.97
N THR A 224 14.89 2.20 -22.27
CA THR A 224 15.38 3.12 -21.24
C THR A 224 14.63 4.44 -21.38
N ILE A 225 13.67 4.69 -20.48
CA ILE A 225 12.74 5.83 -20.59
C ILE A 225 13.00 6.80 -19.44
N THR A 226 13.23 8.07 -19.79
CA THR A 226 13.35 9.16 -18.83
C THR A 226 12.29 10.19 -19.12
N VAL A 227 11.48 10.54 -18.13
CA VAL A 227 10.41 11.53 -18.25
C VAL A 227 10.59 12.62 -17.19
N GLU A 228 10.57 13.87 -17.62
CA GLU A 228 10.44 15.05 -16.75
C GLU A 228 9.17 15.79 -17.16
N ALA A 229 8.20 15.92 -16.26
CA ALA A 229 6.90 16.53 -16.54
C ALA A 229 6.54 17.61 -15.52
N VAL A 230 5.77 18.61 -15.97
CA VAL A 230 5.22 19.66 -15.10
C VAL A 230 4.06 19.14 -14.28
N ASP A 231 3.30 18.21 -14.83
CA ASP A 231 2.21 17.49 -14.17
C ASP A 231 2.51 15.99 -14.12
N ASP A 232 1.68 15.12 -14.67
CA ASP A 232 1.86 13.68 -14.55
C ASP A 232 3.00 13.17 -15.46
N GLY A 233 3.76 12.21 -14.94
CA GLY A 233 4.89 11.64 -15.69
C GLY A 233 4.44 10.77 -16.85
N ILE A 234 3.84 9.63 -16.55
CA ILE A 234 3.33 8.66 -17.53
C ILE A 234 1.90 8.28 -17.14
N ARG A 235 0.97 8.47 -18.05
CA ARG A 235 -0.45 8.24 -17.81
C ARG A 235 -1.07 7.35 -18.89
N GLY A 236 -1.68 6.24 -18.47
CA GLY A 236 -2.56 5.42 -19.29
C GLY A 236 -3.95 5.42 -18.67
N LYS A 237 -4.96 6.05 -19.31
CA LYS A 237 -6.26 6.27 -18.67
C LYS A 237 -6.94 4.97 -18.29
N ASP A 238 -7.02 4.02 -19.23
CA ASP A 238 -7.70 2.75 -19.00
C ASP A 238 -6.87 1.77 -18.20
N TYR A 239 -5.58 1.74 -18.48
CA TYR A 239 -4.57 1.00 -17.74
C TYR A 239 -3.16 1.46 -18.12
N LEU A 240 -2.22 1.21 -17.21
CA LEU A 240 -0.79 1.33 -17.46
C LEU A 240 -0.10 0.03 -17.06
N VAL A 241 0.49 -0.65 -18.05
CA VAL A 241 1.24 -1.89 -17.82
C VAL A 241 2.72 -1.65 -18.06
N VAL A 242 3.57 -2.01 -17.11
CA VAL A 242 5.03 -2.04 -17.25
C VAL A 242 5.48 -3.50 -17.22
N GLU A 243 5.81 -4.06 -18.39
CA GLU A 243 6.30 -5.43 -18.51
C GLU A 243 7.78 -5.52 -18.10
N ASP A 244 8.61 -4.55 -18.55
CA ASP A 244 10.03 -4.44 -18.23
C ASP A 244 10.57 -3.03 -18.61
N GLY A 245 11.84 -2.78 -18.36
CA GLY A 245 12.55 -1.57 -18.76
C GLY A 245 13.30 -0.87 -17.63
N VAL A 246 14.01 0.19 -17.98
CA VAL A 246 14.63 1.12 -17.03
C VAL A 246 13.89 2.45 -17.15
N ILE A 247 13.07 2.77 -16.18
CA ILE A 247 12.17 3.91 -16.22
C ILE A 247 12.54 4.89 -15.11
N SER A 248 12.81 6.14 -15.49
CA SER A 248 13.07 7.23 -14.55
C SER A 248 12.03 8.33 -14.78
N VAL A 249 11.24 8.64 -13.75
CA VAL A 249 10.20 9.67 -13.82
C VAL A 249 10.46 10.74 -12.77
N LYS A 250 10.36 12.00 -13.21
CA LYS A 250 10.28 13.16 -12.34
C LYS A 250 9.05 13.97 -12.73
N ALA A 251 8.05 13.97 -11.86
CA ALA A 251 6.75 14.57 -12.09
C ALA A 251 6.44 15.69 -11.09
N GLY A 252 5.81 16.76 -11.58
CA GLY A 252 5.25 17.80 -10.73
C GLY A 252 3.86 17.45 -10.19
N GLY A 253 3.16 16.51 -10.82
CA GLY A 253 1.96 15.81 -10.39
C GLY A 253 2.30 14.38 -9.96
N ASP A 254 1.57 13.41 -10.49
CA ASP A 254 1.74 11.98 -10.22
C ASP A 254 2.83 11.37 -11.12
N GLY A 255 3.53 10.37 -10.61
CA GLY A 255 4.61 9.72 -11.38
C GLY A 255 4.07 8.79 -12.48
N LEU A 256 3.41 7.69 -12.07
CA LEU A 256 2.66 6.78 -12.93
C LEU A 256 1.18 6.84 -12.54
N LYS A 257 0.31 6.98 -13.53
CA LYS A 257 -1.12 7.21 -13.29
C LYS A 257 -2.03 6.40 -14.21
N SER A 258 -3.11 5.87 -13.62
CA SER A 258 -4.25 5.32 -14.37
C SER A 258 -5.55 5.79 -13.71
N ASP A 259 -6.39 6.51 -14.47
CA ASP A 259 -7.46 7.34 -13.90
C ASP A 259 -8.84 7.16 -14.55
N ASN A 260 -9.16 5.96 -15.06
CA ASN A 260 -10.49 5.68 -15.56
C ASN A 260 -11.49 5.50 -14.41
N THR A 261 -12.38 6.47 -14.22
CA THR A 261 -13.47 6.45 -13.22
C THR A 261 -14.80 5.96 -13.79
N GLU A 262 -14.86 5.63 -15.10
CA GLU A 262 -16.11 5.31 -15.79
C GLU A 262 -16.40 3.81 -15.84
N ASP A 263 -15.35 2.98 -15.82
CA ASP A 263 -15.41 1.52 -15.91
C ASP A 263 -14.58 0.89 -14.78
N ALA A 264 -15.22 0.24 -13.85
CA ALA A 264 -14.59 -0.37 -12.67
C ALA A 264 -13.61 -1.52 -13.00
N THR A 265 -13.55 -1.98 -14.24
CA THR A 265 -12.54 -2.95 -14.70
C THR A 265 -11.31 -2.30 -15.31
N LYS A 266 -11.28 -0.98 -15.39
CA LYS A 266 -10.20 -0.15 -15.91
C LYS A 266 -9.63 0.75 -14.81
N GLY A 267 -8.67 1.58 -15.15
CA GLY A 267 -8.03 2.47 -14.18
C GLY A 267 -6.99 1.78 -13.31
N PHE A 268 -6.39 0.68 -13.76
CA PHE A 268 -5.40 -0.09 -13.01
C PHE A 268 -3.96 0.11 -13.52
N ILE A 269 -3.01 -0.17 -12.65
CA ILE A 269 -1.58 -0.24 -12.99
C ILE A 269 -1.06 -1.65 -12.70
N SER A 270 -0.34 -2.25 -13.66
CA SER A 270 0.36 -3.51 -13.49
C SER A 270 1.85 -3.36 -13.74
N ILE A 271 2.68 -3.78 -12.79
CA ILE A 271 4.15 -3.78 -12.91
C ILE A 271 4.63 -5.22 -12.77
N GLU A 272 5.15 -5.78 -13.88
CA GLU A 272 5.61 -7.17 -13.91
C GLU A 272 7.09 -7.28 -13.53
N ALA A 273 7.90 -6.37 -14.06
CA ALA A 273 9.35 -6.32 -13.83
C ALA A 273 9.89 -4.90 -14.11
N GLY A 274 11.22 -4.77 -14.20
CA GLY A 274 11.93 -3.54 -14.55
C GLY A 274 12.59 -2.85 -13.37
N THR A 275 13.30 -1.76 -13.68
CA THR A 275 13.91 -0.87 -12.69
C THR A 275 13.27 0.50 -12.80
N LEU A 276 12.51 0.89 -11.80
CA LEU A 276 11.73 2.12 -11.76
C LEU A 276 12.28 3.08 -10.70
N ASN A 277 12.66 4.29 -11.12
CA ASN A 277 13.03 5.39 -10.23
C ASN A 277 12.01 6.50 -10.40
N ILE A 278 11.14 6.70 -9.41
CA ILE A 278 10.03 7.64 -9.49
C ILE A 278 10.19 8.71 -8.42
N THR A 279 10.17 9.96 -8.84
CA THR A 279 10.08 11.12 -7.96
C THR A 279 8.89 11.96 -8.40
N ALA A 280 7.91 12.11 -7.54
CA ALA A 280 6.67 12.83 -7.80
C ALA A 280 6.38 13.86 -6.70
N SER A 281 5.77 14.98 -7.08
CA SER A 281 5.26 15.92 -6.07
C SER A 281 3.87 15.52 -5.58
N GLY A 282 3.13 14.74 -6.37
CA GLY A 282 1.91 14.02 -6.04
C GLY A 282 2.19 12.59 -5.61
N ASP A 283 1.28 11.67 -5.93
CA ASP A 283 1.44 10.24 -5.72
C ASP A 283 2.50 9.69 -6.70
N ALA A 284 3.39 8.81 -6.22
CA ALA A 284 4.40 8.28 -7.14
C ALA A 284 3.80 7.26 -8.11
N ILE A 285 2.89 6.41 -7.63
CA ILE A 285 2.13 5.45 -8.44
C ILE A 285 0.67 5.50 -7.96
N THR A 286 -0.26 5.89 -8.82
CA THR A 286 -1.67 6.00 -8.45
C THR A 286 -2.60 5.39 -9.49
N ALA A 287 -3.53 4.56 -9.03
CA ALA A 287 -4.55 3.90 -9.84
C ALA A 287 -5.95 4.14 -9.27
N GLU A 288 -6.91 4.39 -10.14
CA GLU A 288 -8.32 4.54 -9.76
C GLU A 288 -8.95 3.22 -9.29
N THR A 289 -8.37 2.09 -9.71
CA THR A 289 -8.76 0.77 -9.22
C THR A 289 -7.59 0.10 -8.52
N ASP A 290 -6.79 -0.69 -9.21
CA ASP A 290 -5.81 -1.57 -8.59
C ASP A 290 -4.37 -1.21 -8.97
N VAL A 291 -3.46 -1.32 -8.00
CA VAL A 291 -2.02 -1.38 -8.28
C VAL A 291 -1.52 -2.80 -8.03
N LEU A 292 -1.03 -3.43 -9.08
CA LEU A 292 -0.65 -4.84 -9.14
C LEU A 292 0.85 -4.96 -9.41
N VAL A 293 1.63 -5.53 -8.48
CA VAL A 293 3.09 -5.65 -8.66
C VAL A 293 3.53 -7.10 -8.52
N SER A 294 3.95 -7.70 -9.63
CA SER A 294 4.51 -9.05 -9.64
C SER A 294 6.00 -9.08 -9.30
N GLY A 295 6.73 -8.01 -9.60
CA GLY A 295 8.18 -7.92 -9.39
C GLY A 295 8.77 -6.56 -9.76
N GLY A 296 10.10 -6.50 -9.90
CA GLY A 296 10.85 -5.29 -10.24
C GLY A 296 11.64 -4.69 -9.08
N GLU A 297 12.44 -3.66 -9.39
CA GLU A 297 13.19 -2.85 -8.43
C GLU A 297 12.64 -1.43 -8.49
N LEU A 298 11.99 -0.98 -7.41
CA LEU A 298 11.31 0.31 -7.34
C LEU A 298 11.95 1.20 -6.27
N ALA A 299 12.46 2.36 -6.69
CA ALA A 299 12.86 3.45 -5.81
C ALA A 299 11.85 4.59 -5.98
N ILE A 300 11.16 4.93 -4.90
CA ILE A 300 9.98 5.78 -4.89
C ILE A 300 10.19 6.93 -3.91
N THR A 301 10.02 8.16 -4.39
CA THR A 301 9.96 9.36 -3.57
C THR A 301 8.73 10.16 -3.95
N SER A 302 7.88 10.48 -2.97
CA SER A 302 6.69 11.30 -3.16
C SER A 302 6.67 12.47 -2.18
N GLY A 303 6.13 13.61 -2.60
CA GLY A 303 5.95 14.80 -1.77
C GLY A 303 7.23 15.35 -1.14
N ASP A 304 8.41 15.19 -1.79
CA ASP A 304 9.73 15.57 -1.26
C ASP A 304 10.22 14.71 -0.06
N GLY A 305 9.63 13.52 0.18
CA GLY A 305 10.09 12.51 1.14
C GLY A 305 9.52 12.64 2.56
N SER A 306 9.76 11.64 3.39
CA SER A 306 9.16 11.39 4.70
C SER A 306 9.28 12.55 5.72
N ASN A 307 10.30 13.39 5.56
CA ASN A 307 10.50 14.56 6.44
C ASN A 307 9.93 15.86 5.87
N ALA A 308 9.25 15.80 4.72
CA ALA A 308 8.67 16.98 4.10
C ALA A 308 7.34 17.35 4.76
N TRP A 309 7.03 18.64 4.69
CA TRP A 309 5.68 19.10 5.04
C TRP A 309 4.85 19.21 3.76
N VAL A 310 3.73 18.55 3.75
CA VAL A 310 2.77 18.58 2.63
C VAL A 310 1.46 19.20 3.11
N ASP A 311 0.78 19.94 2.21
CA ASP A 311 -0.57 20.42 2.46
C ASP A 311 -1.53 19.21 2.46
N ALA A 312 -2.32 19.05 3.51
CA ALA A 312 -3.27 17.93 3.65
C ALA A 312 -4.33 17.82 2.52
N SER A 313 -4.37 18.79 1.60
CA SER A 313 -5.21 18.71 0.40
C SER A 313 -4.53 18.04 -0.80
N VAL A 314 -3.24 17.72 -0.68
CA VAL A 314 -2.43 17.09 -1.74
C VAL A 314 -2.10 15.67 -1.33
N SER A 315 -2.48 14.69 -2.14
CA SER A 315 -2.07 13.30 -1.98
C SER A 315 -0.61 13.14 -2.40
N THR A 316 0.21 12.50 -1.56
CA THR A 316 1.65 12.32 -1.82
C THR A 316 2.11 10.94 -1.38
N LYS A 317 1.31 9.95 -1.71
CA LYS A 317 1.54 8.56 -1.37
C LYS A 317 2.60 7.91 -2.27
N GLY A 318 3.26 6.89 -1.77
CA GLY A 318 4.20 6.12 -2.58
C GLY A 318 3.48 5.29 -3.63
N ILE A 319 2.64 4.37 -3.20
CA ILE A 319 1.75 3.57 -4.04
C ILE A 319 0.32 3.75 -3.53
N LYS A 320 -0.61 4.07 -4.44
CA LYS A 320 -2.02 4.21 -4.13
C LYS A 320 -2.89 3.45 -5.11
N GLY A 321 -3.66 2.48 -4.61
CA GLY A 321 -4.73 1.81 -5.34
C GLY A 321 -6.06 2.07 -4.65
N VAL A 322 -7.02 2.72 -5.35
CA VAL A 322 -8.30 3.06 -4.70
C VAL A 322 -9.08 1.81 -4.30
N VAL A 323 -9.05 0.75 -5.11
CA VAL A 323 -9.73 -0.52 -4.79
C VAL A 323 -8.79 -1.47 -4.08
N SER A 324 -7.60 -1.74 -4.66
CA SER A 324 -6.63 -2.61 -4.02
C SER A 324 -5.17 -2.33 -4.39
N VAL A 325 -4.26 -2.78 -3.52
CA VAL A 325 -2.83 -2.91 -3.81
C VAL A 325 -2.42 -4.34 -3.54
N ASN A 326 -2.03 -5.09 -4.59
CA ASN A 326 -1.57 -6.48 -4.47
C ASN A 326 -0.11 -6.59 -4.93
N ILE A 327 0.74 -7.14 -4.06
CA ILE A 327 2.18 -7.28 -4.32
C ILE A 327 2.60 -8.74 -4.12
N ASP A 328 2.98 -9.41 -5.22
CA ASP A 328 3.46 -10.79 -5.22
C ASP A 328 4.98 -10.89 -5.07
N GLY A 329 5.71 -9.79 -5.30
CA GLY A 329 7.17 -9.75 -5.22
C GLY A 329 7.75 -8.38 -5.54
N GLY A 330 9.08 -8.32 -5.68
CA GLY A 330 9.81 -7.10 -5.97
C GLY A 330 10.65 -6.57 -4.81
N SER A 331 11.43 -5.53 -5.10
CA SER A 331 12.25 -4.82 -4.12
C SER A 331 11.90 -3.34 -4.12
N PHE A 332 11.54 -2.81 -2.96
CA PHE A 332 11.00 -1.47 -2.83
C PHE A 332 11.82 -0.64 -1.83
N ASN A 333 12.09 0.60 -2.21
CA ASN A 333 12.65 1.61 -1.33
C ASN A 333 11.77 2.86 -1.39
N PHE A 334 11.09 3.17 -0.31
CA PHE A 334 10.17 4.30 -0.18
C PHE A 334 10.76 5.42 0.66
N ASP A 335 10.58 6.65 0.21
CA ASP A 335 10.76 7.88 0.96
C ASP A 335 9.60 8.81 0.60
N CYS A 336 8.52 8.75 1.39
CA CYS A 336 7.21 9.33 1.07
C CYS A 336 6.77 10.33 2.14
N ALA A 337 6.18 11.44 1.73
CA ALA A 337 5.73 12.46 2.67
C ALA A 337 4.39 12.12 3.36
N ASP A 338 3.64 11.21 2.78
CA ASP A 338 2.39 10.62 3.26
C ASP A 338 2.61 9.10 3.39
N ASP A 339 1.60 8.25 3.25
CA ASP A 339 1.74 6.80 3.33
C ASP A 339 2.68 6.23 2.26
N ALA A 340 3.46 5.21 2.62
CA ALA A 340 4.27 4.54 1.60
C ALA A 340 3.40 3.65 0.69
N ILE A 341 2.43 2.92 1.25
CA ILE A 341 1.45 2.12 0.49
C ILE A 341 0.07 2.39 1.05
N HIS A 342 -0.86 2.81 0.19
CA HIS A 342 -2.22 3.17 0.56
C HIS A 342 -3.27 2.47 -0.30
N SER A 343 -4.40 2.07 0.31
CA SER A 343 -5.60 1.66 -0.40
C SER A 343 -6.85 2.08 0.35
N ASN A 344 -7.84 2.65 -0.36
CA ASN A 344 -9.17 2.84 0.22
C ASN A 344 -9.96 1.52 0.37
N GLY A 345 -9.45 0.42 -0.13
CA GLY A 345 -9.99 -0.92 0.03
C GLY A 345 -9.02 -1.85 0.72
N SER A 346 -8.23 -2.61 -0.03
CA SER A 346 -7.38 -3.65 0.52
C SER A 346 -5.91 -3.55 0.08
N ILE A 347 -5.01 -3.99 0.98
CA ILE A 347 -3.60 -4.23 0.68
C ILE A 347 -3.31 -5.69 0.95
N THR A 348 -2.70 -6.38 -0.04
CA THR A 348 -2.21 -7.75 0.09
C THR A 348 -0.74 -7.83 -0.28
N ILE A 349 0.10 -8.19 0.69
CA ILE A 349 1.54 -8.44 0.49
C ILE A 349 1.78 -9.93 0.53
N ASN A 350 1.94 -10.56 -0.62
CA ASN A 350 2.24 -11.99 -0.71
C ASN A 350 3.74 -12.26 -0.52
N ASN A 351 4.60 -11.37 -1.02
CA ASN A 351 6.06 -11.45 -0.88
C ASN A 351 6.69 -10.10 -1.27
N GLY A 352 8.02 -9.99 -1.16
CA GLY A 352 8.78 -8.80 -1.54
C GLY A 352 9.75 -8.36 -0.46
N SER A 353 10.56 -7.36 -0.78
CA SER A 353 11.49 -6.74 0.16
C SER A 353 11.22 -5.24 0.19
N PHE A 354 10.87 -4.72 1.35
CA PHE A 354 10.43 -3.35 1.55
C PHE A 354 11.35 -2.63 2.53
N THR A 355 11.83 -1.46 2.13
CA THR A 355 12.47 -0.49 3.02
C THR A 355 11.64 0.79 2.94
N ILE A 356 11.06 1.20 4.06
CA ILE A 356 10.06 2.26 4.11
C ILE A 356 10.50 3.36 5.07
N ALA A 357 10.41 4.60 4.60
CA ALA A 357 10.33 5.80 5.40
C ALA A 357 9.12 6.60 4.91
N SER A 358 8.18 6.89 5.79
CA SER A 358 6.94 7.63 5.50
C SER A 358 6.71 8.74 6.52
N GLY A 359 6.10 9.83 6.07
CA GLY A 359 5.73 10.95 6.94
C GLY A 359 4.42 10.69 7.69
N ASP A 360 3.59 9.80 7.15
CA ASP A 360 2.41 9.23 7.75
C ASP A 360 2.60 7.72 7.92
N ASP A 361 1.74 6.87 7.42
CA ASP A 361 1.78 5.45 7.72
C ASP A 361 2.72 4.65 6.81
N GLY A 362 3.25 3.57 7.38
CA GLY A 362 4.03 2.63 6.58
C GLY A 362 3.16 1.93 5.53
N MET A 363 2.03 1.36 5.96
CA MET A 363 1.01 0.77 5.08
C MET A 363 -0.37 1.03 5.67
N HIS A 364 -1.26 1.65 4.90
CA HIS A 364 -2.61 1.99 5.30
C HIS A 364 -3.66 1.42 4.34
N ALA A 365 -4.61 0.66 4.86
CA ALA A 365 -5.77 0.20 4.10
C ALA A 365 -7.07 0.46 4.85
N ASP A 366 -8.06 1.10 4.22
CA ASP A 366 -9.33 1.41 4.88
C ASP A 366 -10.09 0.15 5.35
N ALA A 367 -9.98 -0.96 4.62
CA ALA A 367 -10.73 -2.18 4.92
C ALA A 367 -9.88 -3.33 5.44
N THR A 368 -8.90 -3.80 4.66
CA THR A 368 -8.10 -4.98 5.02
C THR A 368 -6.64 -4.83 4.62
N LEU A 369 -5.73 -5.20 5.53
CA LEU A 369 -4.31 -5.31 5.26
C LEU A 369 -3.86 -6.74 5.59
N THR A 370 -3.38 -7.47 4.57
CA THR A 370 -2.93 -8.85 4.70
C THR A 370 -1.46 -8.99 4.35
N VAL A 371 -0.66 -9.55 5.25
CA VAL A 371 0.75 -9.89 5.01
C VAL A 371 0.90 -11.41 5.04
N ASN A 372 1.13 -12.00 3.87
CA ASN A 372 1.35 -13.45 3.70
C ASN A 372 2.83 -13.82 3.77
N GLY A 373 3.73 -12.89 3.42
CA GLY A 373 5.16 -13.13 3.38
C GLY A 373 5.98 -11.87 3.13
N GLY A 374 7.25 -12.05 2.76
CA GLY A 374 8.17 -10.97 2.47
C GLY A 374 8.96 -10.46 3.69
N THR A 375 9.82 -9.49 3.44
CA THR A 375 10.59 -8.77 4.46
C THR A 375 10.21 -7.30 4.42
N ILE A 376 9.64 -6.80 5.50
CA ILE A 376 9.14 -5.43 5.63
C ILE A 376 9.94 -4.72 6.72
N GLN A 377 10.68 -3.69 6.32
CA GLN A 377 11.46 -2.85 7.21
C GLN A 377 10.92 -1.42 7.14
N ILE A 378 10.11 -1.03 8.12
CA ILE A 378 9.64 0.35 8.29
C ILE A 378 10.60 1.05 9.24
N ASN A 379 11.39 1.99 8.71
CA ASN A 379 12.42 2.71 9.47
C ASN A 379 11.88 3.99 10.13
N GLU A 380 10.82 4.54 9.57
CA GLU A 380 10.16 5.75 10.02
C GLU A 380 8.72 5.75 9.52
N SER A 381 7.76 6.01 10.43
CA SER A 381 6.34 6.23 10.11
C SER A 381 5.65 6.93 11.28
N TYR A 382 4.46 7.45 11.04
CA TYR A 382 3.55 7.86 12.12
C TYR A 382 2.97 6.59 12.77
N GLU A 383 2.23 5.79 12.02
CA GLU A 383 1.86 4.42 12.38
C GLU A 383 2.54 3.40 11.47
N GLY A 384 2.79 2.19 12.00
CA GLY A 384 3.49 1.18 11.20
C GLY A 384 2.59 0.53 10.17
N LEU A 385 1.55 -0.15 10.63
CA LEU A 385 0.51 -0.78 9.84
C LEU A 385 -0.85 -0.33 10.36
N GLU A 386 -1.71 0.21 9.49
CA GLU A 386 -3.05 0.62 9.83
C GLU A 386 -4.11 -0.03 8.94
N SER A 387 -5.19 -0.55 9.54
CA SER A 387 -6.40 -0.99 8.83
C SER A 387 -7.52 -1.39 9.79
N ALA A 388 -8.76 -1.45 9.30
CA ALA A 388 -9.88 -2.03 10.05
C ALA A 388 -9.66 -3.52 10.38
N VAL A 389 -9.06 -4.28 9.46
CA VAL A 389 -8.70 -5.68 9.67
C VAL A 389 -7.26 -5.91 9.22
N ILE A 390 -6.40 -6.31 10.15
CA ILE A 390 -5.02 -6.66 9.84
C ILE A 390 -4.82 -8.16 10.05
N THR A 391 -4.26 -8.83 9.02
CA THR A 391 -3.94 -10.25 9.06
C THR A 391 -2.48 -10.48 8.74
N ILE A 392 -1.73 -11.08 9.65
CA ILE A 392 -0.32 -11.46 9.46
C ILE A 392 -0.25 -12.99 9.44
N ASN A 393 -0.08 -13.56 8.26
CA ASN A 393 0.06 -15.00 8.04
C ASN A 393 1.52 -15.44 8.05
N GLY A 394 2.45 -14.53 7.68
CA GLY A 394 3.87 -14.82 7.55
C GLY A 394 4.70 -13.56 7.39
N GLY A 395 5.93 -13.73 6.92
CA GLY A 395 6.88 -12.64 6.69
C GLY A 395 7.72 -12.27 7.90
N GLU A 396 8.67 -11.38 7.67
CA GLU A 396 9.53 -10.75 8.68
C GLU A 396 9.26 -9.25 8.66
N ILE A 397 8.68 -8.73 9.74
CA ILE A 397 8.25 -7.34 9.87
C ILE A 397 9.02 -6.69 11.00
N HIS A 398 9.77 -5.63 10.68
CA HIS A 398 10.40 -4.74 11.64
C HIS A 398 9.84 -3.34 11.43
N LEU A 399 9.25 -2.77 12.45
CA LEU A 399 8.68 -1.43 12.34
C LEU A 399 9.08 -0.51 13.49
N TYR A 400 9.40 0.74 13.11
CA TYR A 400 9.54 1.88 14.00
C TYR A 400 8.43 2.88 13.68
N SER A 401 7.64 3.26 14.69
CA SER A 401 6.59 4.26 14.58
C SER A 401 6.74 5.35 15.63
N SER A 402 6.33 6.56 15.29
CA SER A 402 6.33 7.68 16.22
C SER A 402 5.10 7.68 17.12
N ASP A 403 4.00 7.07 16.66
CA ASP A 403 2.80 6.76 17.43
C ASP A 403 2.61 5.24 17.47
N ASP A 404 1.52 4.67 17.00
CA ASP A 404 1.20 3.26 17.20
C ASP A 404 1.96 2.32 16.24
N GLY A 405 2.33 1.14 16.74
CA GLY A 405 3.06 0.17 15.94
C GLY A 405 2.16 -0.52 14.91
N ILE A 406 1.11 -1.15 15.39
CA ILE A 406 0.03 -1.73 14.60
C ILE A 406 -1.27 -1.14 15.13
N ASN A 407 -1.95 -0.36 14.31
CA ASN A 407 -3.21 0.28 14.62
C ASN A 407 -4.38 -0.42 13.89
N VAL A 408 -5.29 -1.01 14.66
CA VAL A 408 -6.51 -1.63 14.11
C VAL A 408 -7.68 -0.70 14.41
N ALA A 409 -7.78 0.31 13.55
CA ALA A 409 -8.82 1.33 13.56
C ALA A 409 -9.49 1.40 12.18
N GLY A 410 -10.59 2.12 12.06
CA GLY A 410 -11.20 2.32 10.74
C GLY A 410 -10.46 3.40 9.97
N GLY A 411 -10.08 3.12 8.74
CA GLY A 411 -9.26 3.95 7.86
C GLY A 411 -9.81 5.32 7.46
N ALA A 412 -10.44 6.03 8.37
CA ALA A 412 -10.89 7.41 8.19
C ALA A 412 -10.64 8.23 9.46
N ASP A 413 -9.65 7.86 10.23
CA ASP A 413 -9.43 8.41 11.57
C ASP A 413 -8.77 9.79 11.59
N ALA A 414 -8.31 10.32 10.47
CA ALA A 414 -7.57 11.59 10.37
C ALA A 414 -6.28 11.60 11.22
N SER A 415 -5.65 10.44 11.45
CA SER A 415 -4.40 10.30 12.19
C SER A 415 -3.24 11.02 11.51
N GLY A 416 -3.20 11.09 10.20
CA GLY A 416 -2.19 11.76 9.39
C GLY A 416 -2.17 13.29 9.42
N MET A 417 -2.79 13.92 10.36
CA MET A 417 -2.77 15.38 10.52
C MET A 417 -1.56 15.84 11.34
N ASN A 418 -0.45 15.97 10.62
CA ASN A 418 0.77 16.72 10.93
C ASN A 418 0.80 17.47 12.28
N PRO A 419 1.64 17.08 13.25
CA PRO A 419 1.85 17.78 14.50
C PRO A 419 2.71 19.05 14.40
N GLY A 420 2.95 19.59 13.19
CA GLY A 420 3.79 20.74 12.95
C GLY A 420 3.10 22.08 13.13
N PHE A 421 3.12 22.61 14.29
CA PHE A 421 3.11 23.97 14.82
C PHE A 421 2.01 24.27 15.84
N GLY A 422 2.48 24.60 17.05
CA GLY A 422 1.69 25.02 18.21
C GLY A 422 0.62 26.06 17.92
N GLY A 423 -0.55 25.57 17.70
CA GLY A 423 -1.78 26.34 17.59
C GLY A 423 -2.94 25.46 18.04
N GLY A 424 -3.19 25.44 19.35
CA GLY A 424 -4.46 25.10 19.96
C GLY A 424 -5.12 23.80 19.47
N ARG A 425 -4.67 22.66 19.96
CA ARG A 425 -5.47 21.43 19.98
C ARG A 425 -6.83 21.72 20.64
N GLY A 426 -7.85 21.85 19.83
CA GLY A 426 -9.26 21.93 20.23
C GLY A 426 -10.10 20.81 19.61
N GLY A 427 -9.48 19.83 18.94
CA GLY A 427 -10.09 18.55 18.64
C GLY A 427 -9.50 17.54 19.63
N GLY A 428 -10.32 16.94 20.49
CA GLY A 428 -9.94 15.72 21.18
C GLY A 428 -9.70 14.63 20.13
N PRO A 429 -9.08 13.49 20.50
CA PRO A 429 -8.93 12.35 19.63
C PRO A 429 -10.23 12.10 18.88
N GLY A 430 -10.15 11.78 17.58
CA GLY A 430 -11.31 11.54 16.73
C GLY A 430 -12.29 10.64 17.47
N GLN A 431 -13.58 10.84 17.28
CA GLN A 431 -14.62 10.12 18.04
C GLN A 431 -14.49 8.60 17.92
N ASP A 432 -13.68 8.12 17.00
CA ASP A 432 -13.44 6.71 16.70
C ASP A 432 -12.21 6.11 17.42
N ALA A 433 -11.26 6.92 17.87
CA ALA A 433 -10.03 6.49 18.54
C ALA A 433 -10.22 5.70 19.86
N PHE A 434 -11.44 5.58 20.37
CA PHE A 434 -11.79 4.86 21.61
C PHE A 434 -13.11 4.09 21.51
N ALA A 435 -13.64 3.90 20.30
CA ALA A 435 -14.91 3.23 20.11
C ALA A 435 -14.67 1.76 19.69
N TYR A 436 -15.05 0.81 20.56
CA TYR A 436 -15.11 -0.59 20.16
C TYR A 436 -15.94 -0.75 18.88
N SER A 437 -15.38 -1.39 17.87
CA SER A 437 -16.11 -1.88 16.72
C SER A 437 -16.03 -3.40 16.65
N GLY A 438 -17.18 -4.04 16.44
CA GLY A 438 -17.25 -5.47 16.19
C GLY A 438 -16.68 -5.88 14.84
N ASP A 439 -16.27 -4.93 14.01
CA ASP A 439 -15.72 -5.15 12.67
C ASP A 439 -14.19 -4.98 12.60
N TYR A 440 -13.54 -4.63 13.73
CA TYR A 440 -12.08 -4.43 13.81
C TYR A 440 -11.38 -5.66 14.37
N TYR A 441 -10.40 -6.19 13.63
CA TYR A 441 -9.70 -7.42 14.00
C TYR A 441 -8.22 -7.41 13.68
N LEU A 442 -7.40 -7.89 14.64
CA LEU A 442 -6.02 -8.27 14.42
C LEU A 442 -5.90 -9.79 14.43
N TYR A 443 -5.41 -10.37 13.34
CA TYR A 443 -5.09 -11.79 13.24
C TYR A 443 -3.58 -11.97 13.07
N ILE A 444 -2.92 -12.70 13.97
CA ILE A 444 -1.52 -13.08 13.85
C ILE A 444 -1.46 -14.60 13.81
N ASN A 445 -1.31 -15.14 12.60
CA ASN A 445 -1.28 -16.58 12.34
C ASN A 445 0.13 -17.14 12.23
N GLY A 446 1.12 -16.29 11.93
CA GLY A 446 2.52 -16.67 11.73
C GLY A 446 3.45 -15.47 11.64
N GLY A 447 4.62 -15.67 11.07
CA GLY A 447 5.60 -14.63 10.85
C GLY A 447 6.43 -14.23 12.07
N TYR A 448 7.29 -13.26 11.86
CA TYR A 448 8.10 -12.59 12.87
C TYR A 448 7.80 -11.10 12.83
N VAL A 449 7.32 -10.56 13.94
CA VAL A 449 6.91 -9.16 14.05
C VAL A 449 7.68 -8.51 15.19
N TRP A 450 8.50 -7.52 14.87
CA TRP A 450 9.20 -6.70 15.83
C TRP A 450 8.72 -5.26 15.75
N VAL A 451 8.33 -4.70 16.87
CA VAL A 451 7.71 -3.38 17.00
C VAL A 451 8.52 -2.53 17.97
N ASP A 452 8.78 -1.28 17.59
CA ASP A 452 9.33 -0.21 18.44
C ASP A 452 8.46 1.05 18.26
N ALA A 453 7.38 1.15 19.04
CA ALA A 453 6.36 2.18 18.93
C ALA A 453 6.52 3.30 19.97
N GLY A 454 6.25 4.54 19.57
CA GLY A 454 6.17 5.71 20.46
C GLY A 454 4.87 5.77 21.24
N GLY A 455 3.76 5.44 20.58
CA GLY A 455 2.41 5.23 21.09
C GLY A 455 2.19 3.79 21.56
N ASP A 456 1.03 3.22 21.28
CA ASP A 456 0.70 1.85 21.62
C ASP A 456 1.48 0.86 20.73
N GLY A 457 1.89 -0.27 21.29
CA GLY A 457 2.61 -1.27 20.51
C GLY A 457 1.70 -1.98 19.51
N LEU A 458 0.62 -2.55 20.03
CA LEU A 458 -0.52 -3.05 19.28
C LEU A 458 -1.75 -2.34 19.82
N ASP A 459 -2.33 -1.41 19.06
CA ASP A 459 -3.63 -0.79 19.33
C ASP A 459 -4.71 -1.50 18.54
N VAL A 460 -5.72 -2.03 19.24
CA VAL A 460 -6.79 -2.80 18.63
C VAL A 460 -8.15 -2.33 19.16
N ASN A 461 -8.80 -1.47 18.42
CA ASN A 461 -10.15 -0.99 18.75
C ASN A 461 -11.25 -2.07 18.58
N GLY A 462 -10.85 -3.30 18.38
CA GLY A 462 -11.65 -4.52 18.25
C GLY A 462 -11.06 -5.70 18.99
N ALA A 463 -11.00 -6.86 18.35
CA ALA A 463 -10.48 -8.10 18.92
C ALA A 463 -9.17 -8.53 18.27
N ALA A 464 -8.24 -9.06 19.08
CA ALA A 464 -7.01 -9.67 18.60
C ALA A 464 -7.02 -11.19 18.81
N ASN A 465 -6.50 -11.92 17.81
CA ASN A 465 -6.32 -13.36 17.83
C ASN A 465 -4.91 -13.72 17.36
N MET A 466 -4.15 -14.42 18.20
CA MET A 466 -2.82 -14.94 17.84
C MET A 466 -2.83 -16.46 17.91
N THR A 467 -2.53 -17.10 16.77
CA THR A 467 -2.47 -18.57 16.65
C THR A 467 -1.07 -19.10 16.42
N GLY A 468 -0.12 -18.22 16.05
CA GLY A 468 1.26 -18.58 15.77
C GLY A 468 2.17 -17.36 15.67
N GLY A 469 3.40 -17.58 15.19
CA GLY A 469 4.39 -16.53 14.99
C GLY A 469 5.17 -16.12 16.24
N THR A 470 6.03 -15.13 16.06
CA THR A 470 6.79 -14.46 17.13
C THR A 470 6.52 -12.97 17.07
N VAL A 471 6.04 -12.41 18.17
CA VAL A 471 5.74 -10.98 18.30
C VAL A 471 6.56 -10.40 19.44
N LEU A 472 7.42 -9.44 19.13
CA LEU A 472 8.26 -8.71 20.07
C LEU A 472 7.89 -7.24 20.03
N VAL A 473 7.36 -6.71 21.12
CA VAL A 473 6.92 -5.32 21.23
C VAL A 473 7.79 -4.59 22.24
N ASN A 474 8.49 -3.55 21.76
CA ASN A 474 9.12 -2.53 22.56
C ASN A 474 8.16 -1.33 22.58
N GLY A 475 7.22 -1.38 23.50
CA GLY A 475 6.12 -0.43 23.57
C GLY A 475 6.48 0.90 24.22
N PRO A 476 5.46 1.70 24.57
CA PRO A 476 5.65 3.05 25.06
C PRO A 476 6.39 3.10 26.40
N THR A 477 7.07 4.22 26.59
CA THR A 477 7.69 4.54 27.89
C THR A 477 6.81 5.43 28.75
N GLU A 478 5.73 5.97 28.19
CA GLU A 478 4.76 6.86 28.83
C GLU A 478 3.55 6.06 29.37
N ASN A 479 2.92 6.55 30.43
CA ASN A 479 1.86 5.80 31.12
C ASN A 479 0.45 5.94 30.49
N MET A 480 0.34 6.69 29.41
CA MET A 480 -0.95 6.91 28.71
C MET A 480 -1.20 5.88 27.62
N ASN A 481 -0.18 5.14 27.24
CA ASN A 481 -0.19 4.13 26.20
C ASN A 481 0.31 2.78 26.76
N GLY A 482 0.03 1.67 26.08
CA GLY A 482 0.35 0.30 26.45
C GLY A 482 1.17 -0.44 25.38
N ALA A 483 1.97 -1.41 25.76
CA ALA A 483 2.58 -2.31 24.77
C ALA A 483 1.52 -3.12 24.01
N LEU A 484 0.41 -3.38 24.68
CA LEU A 484 -0.83 -3.92 24.14
C LEU A 484 -1.95 -3.00 24.63
N ASP A 485 -2.75 -2.45 23.73
CA ASP A 485 -4.03 -1.86 24.01
C ASP A 485 -5.11 -2.50 23.13
N TYR A 486 -6.17 -3.02 23.75
CA TYR A 486 -7.27 -3.64 23.03
C TYR A 486 -8.59 -3.50 23.80
N ILE A 487 -9.69 -3.40 23.07
CA ILE A 487 -11.01 -3.18 23.64
C ILE A 487 -11.85 -4.45 23.64
N GLY A 488 -11.82 -5.22 22.54
CA GLY A 488 -12.68 -6.38 22.29
C GLY A 488 -12.14 -7.71 22.78
N GLY A 489 -10.92 -7.73 23.31
CA GLY A 489 -10.24 -8.93 23.80
C GLY A 489 -9.08 -9.38 22.95
N PHE A 490 -8.10 -10.04 23.60
CA PHE A 490 -6.95 -10.63 22.93
C PHE A 490 -6.82 -12.12 23.28
N ASN A 491 -7.18 -12.98 22.34
CA ASN A 491 -7.05 -14.43 22.49
C ASN A 491 -5.74 -14.94 21.91
N ILE A 492 -4.98 -15.70 22.69
CA ILE A 492 -3.77 -16.38 22.23
C ILE A 492 -3.91 -17.89 22.37
N SER A 493 -3.60 -18.62 21.31
CA SER A 493 -3.65 -20.10 21.27
C SER A 493 -2.34 -20.73 20.82
N GLY A 494 -1.38 -19.94 20.32
CA GLY A 494 -0.06 -20.38 19.88
C GLY A 494 0.88 -19.21 19.67
N GLY A 495 2.16 -19.51 19.43
CA GLY A 495 3.20 -18.51 19.17
C GLY A 495 3.91 -18.00 20.42
N LEU A 496 4.82 -17.06 20.20
CA LEU A 496 5.60 -16.36 21.22
C LEU A 496 5.23 -14.88 21.23
N LEU A 497 4.72 -14.37 22.35
CA LEU A 497 4.46 -12.95 22.58
C LEU A 497 5.36 -12.42 23.69
N VAL A 498 6.13 -11.39 23.41
CA VAL A 498 6.91 -10.61 24.39
C VAL A 498 6.57 -9.14 24.17
N ALA A 499 5.83 -8.54 25.08
CA ALA A 499 5.45 -7.13 24.99
C ALA A 499 5.86 -6.41 26.27
N VAL A 500 6.76 -5.44 26.15
CA VAL A 500 7.28 -4.65 27.27
C VAL A 500 6.94 -3.19 27.12
N GLY A 501 6.66 -2.51 28.24
CA GLY A 501 6.28 -1.10 28.21
C GLY A 501 6.14 -0.49 29.59
N SER A 502 5.34 0.56 29.69
CA SER A 502 4.95 1.19 30.95
C SER A 502 3.99 0.30 31.75
N THR A 503 3.76 0.62 33.02
CA THR A 503 2.73 -0.06 33.84
C THR A 503 1.38 0.65 33.81
N GLY A 504 1.28 1.80 33.12
CA GLY A 504 0.08 2.65 33.16
C GLY A 504 -1.14 2.00 32.55
N MET A 505 -0.96 1.41 31.37
CA MET A 505 -1.99 0.71 30.60
C MET A 505 -1.60 -0.75 30.29
N ALA A 506 -0.76 -1.35 31.13
CA ALA A 506 -0.27 -2.70 30.89
C ALA A 506 -1.41 -3.74 30.84
N GLN A 507 -1.54 -4.42 29.72
CA GLN A 507 -2.49 -5.49 29.46
C GLN A 507 -1.75 -6.80 29.12
N ALA A 508 -2.43 -7.92 29.23
CA ALA A 508 -1.99 -9.24 28.78
C ALA A 508 -3.15 -9.93 28.06
N PRO A 509 -2.89 -10.95 27.23
CA PRO A 509 -3.97 -11.72 26.60
C PRO A 509 -5.04 -12.18 27.60
N ASP A 510 -6.25 -12.43 27.10
CA ASP A 510 -7.43 -12.70 27.91
C ASP A 510 -7.43 -14.07 28.58
N GLN A 511 -8.25 -14.20 29.64
CA GLN A 511 -8.52 -15.47 30.33
C GLN A 511 -9.22 -16.52 29.44
N SER A 512 -9.81 -16.09 28.31
CA SER A 512 -10.41 -16.98 27.30
C SER A 512 -9.39 -17.64 26.38
N SER A 513 -8.11 -17.23 26.47
CA SER A 513 -7.02 -17.83 25.71
C SER A 513 -6.82 -19.32 26.08
N SER A 514 -6.30 -20.11 25.15
CA SER A 514 -5.92 -21.50 25.41
C SER A 514 -4.42 -21.66 25.77
N GLN A 515 -3.60 -20.65 25.50
CA GLN A 515 -2.20 -20.58 25.89
C GLN A 515 -2.03 -19.70 27.14
N ASN A 516 -1.16 -20.15 28.06
CA ASN A 516 -0.91 -19.39 29.28
C ASN A 516 -0.12 -18.12 29.03
N SER A 517 -0.43 -17.07 29.79
CA SER A 517 0.21 -15.77 29.72
C SER A 517 0.58 -15.22 31.10
N LEU A 518 1.58 -14.37 31.13
CA LEU A 518 2.02 -13.63 32.31
C LEU A 518 1.84 -12.13 32.09
N LEU A 519 1.41 -11.42 33.13
CA LEU A 519 1.55 -9.97 33.24
C LEU A 519 2.43 -9.65 34.45
N ILE A 520 3.63 -9.17 34.20
CA ILE A 520 4.60 -8.85 35.25
C ILE A 520 4.75 -7.33 35.33
N ASN A 521 4.35 -6.75 36.46
CA ASN A 521 4.58 -5.35 36.79
C ASN A 521 5.72 -5.24 37.80
N LEU A 522 6.84 -4.67 37.36
CA LEU A 522 8.04 -4.51 38.15
C LEU A 522 7.88 -3.32 39.12
N SER A 523 8.49 -3.42 40.29
CA SER A 523 8.45 -2.34 41.31
C SER A 523 9.23 -1.09 40.91
N SER A 524 10.08 -1.18 39.89
CA SER A 524 10.87 -0.08 39.35
C SER A 524 11.10 -0.26 37.85
N THR A 525 11.23 0.84 37.15
CA THR A 525 11.56 0.87 35.72
C THR A 525 12.97 0.30 35.51
N LEU A 526 13.12 -0.60 34.55
CA LEU A 526 14.40 -1.09 34.05
C LEU A 526 14.88 -0.21 32.88
N SER A 527 16.19 0.00 32.80
CA SER A 527 16.78 0.73 31.68
C SER A 527 16.79 -0.12 30.42
N ALA A 528 16.80 0.53 29.26
CA ALA A 528 17.06 -0.12 27.97
C ALA A 528 18.29 -1.06 28.06
N GLY A 529 18.20 -2.21 27.39
CA GLY A 529 19.23 -3.24 27.41
C GLY A 529 19.33 -4.08 28.69
N THR A 530 18.52 -3.78 29.73
CA THR A 530 18.47 -4.62 30.92
C THR A 530 17.75 -5.92 30.61
N LEU A 531 18.40 -7.06 30.83
CA LEU A 531 17.78 -8.37 30.65
C LEU A 531 16.63 -8.59 31.63
N ILE A 532 15.53 -9.17 31.14
CA ILE A 532 14.55 -9.90 31.92
C ILE A 532 14.67 -11.37 31.57
N HIS A 533 14.64 -12.23 32.60
CA HIS A 533 14.86 -13.65 32.45
C HIS A 533 13.82 -14.44 33.23
N ILE A 534 13.24 -15.44 32.59
CA ILE A 534 12.29 -16.38 33.17
C ILE A 534 12.85 -17.80 32.99
N GLN A 535 12.95 -18.54 34.08
CA GLN A 535 13.34 -19.96 34.06
C GLN A 535 12.31 -20.80 34.82
N ASN A 536 12.18 -22.07 34.44
CA ASN A 536 11.33 -23.02 35.13
C ASN A 536 12.03 -23.60 36.39
N SER A 537 11.37 -24.50 37.11
CA SER A 537 11.90 -25.13 38.34
C SER A 537 13.10 -26.04 38.08
N ALA A 538 13.33 -26.52 36.86
CA ALA A 538 14.50 -27.28 36.44
C ALA A 538 15.69 -26.38 36.06
N GLY A 539 15.50 -25.06 36.02
CA GLY A 539 16.51 -24.09 35.60
C GLY A 539 16.62 -23.94 34.08
N GLU A 540 15.64 -24.41 33.33
CA GLU A 540 15.58 -24.24 31.89
C GLU A 540 15.12 -22.81 31.56
N ASP A 541 15.78 -22.21 30.58
CA ASP A 541 15.47 -20.84 30.09
C ASP A 541 14.16 -20.85 29.30
N ILE A 542 13.19 -20.07 29.76
CA ILE A 542 11.88 -19.90 29.11
C ILE A 542 11.83 -18.57 28.35
N LEU A 543 12.46 -17.52 28.87
CA LEU A 543 12.62 -16.23 28.24
C LEU A 543 13.89 -15.56 28.74
N THR A 544 14.70 -15.09 27.83
CA THR A 544 15.72 -14.07 28.10
C THR A 544 15.59 -12.97 27.06
N PHE A 545 15.20 -11.77 27.51
CA PHE A 545 14.88 -10.65 26.64
C PHE A 545 15.48 -9.33 27.14
N ALA A 546 15.93 -8.48 26.22
CA ALA A 546 16.40 -7.13 26.49
C ALA A 546 15.70 -6.13 25.55
N SER A 547 14.87 -5.26 26.10
CA SER A 547 14.19 -4.22 25.32
C SER A 547 15.16 -3.14 24.85
N THR A 548 14.88 -2.56 23.68
CA THR A 548 15.54 -1.34 23.16
C THR A 548 15.20 -0.11 23.98
N LYS A 549 14.08 -0.13 24.72
CA LYS A 549 13.56 0.97 25.54
C LYS A 549 13.60 0.64 27.03
N ARG A 550 13.44 1.66 27.87
CA ARG A 550 13.14 1.47 29.30
C ARG A 550 11.73 0.87 29.43
N TYR A 551 11.55 -0.01 30.38
CA TYR A 551 10.26 -0.67 30.60
C TYR A 551 10.03 -1.00 32.07
N GLN A 552 8.78 -1.20 32.44
CA GLN A 552 8.37 -1.57 33.80
C GLN A 552 7.31 -2.67 33.82
N SER A 553 6.74 -3.02 32.67
CA SER A 553 5.81 -4.12 32.51
C SER A 553 6.32 -5.11 31.47
N LEU A 554 5.91 -6.38 31.59
CA LEU A 554 6.09 -7.43 30.60
C LEU A 554 4.80 -8.23 30.52
N ALA A 555 4.17 -8.24 29.33
CA ALA A 555 3.21 -9.26 28.94
C ALA A 555 3.96 -10.33 28.15
N PHE A 556 3.83 -11.58 28.57
CA PHE A 556 4.55 -12.71 28.00
C PHE A 556 3.63 -13.90 27.83
N SER A 557 3.64 -14.52 26.66
CA SER A 557 2.93 -15.76 26.41
C SER A 557 3.78 -16.71 25.57
N SER A 558 3.82 -17.96 25.96
CA SER A 558 4.60 -19.01 25.31
C SER A 558 3.96 -20.38 25.55
N PRO A 559 4.05 -21.33 24.60
CA PRO A 559 3.66 -22.72 24.83
C PRO A 559 4.42 -23.41 25.97
N GLU A 560 5.58 -22.86 26.35
CA GLU A 560 6.41 -23.38 27.44
C GLU A 560 5.92 -22.99 28.86
N LEU A 561 4.91 -22.12 28.94
CA LEU A 561 4.24 -21.80 30.19
C LEU A 561 3.18 -22.87 30.53
N VAL A 562 3.48 -23.74 31.47
CA VAL A 562 2.65 -24.89 31.83
C VAL A 562 1.90 -24.63 33.13
N ASN A 563 0.59 -24.92 33.13
CA ASN A 563 -0.24 -24.81 34.34
C ASN A 563 0.25 -25.78 35.44
N GLY A 564 0.38 -25.25 36.66
CA GLY A 564 0.92 -26.00 37.83
C GLY A 564 2.45 -25.95 37.98
N GLU A 565 3.18 -25.51 36.96
CA GLU A 565 4.63 -25.32 37.00
C GLU A 565 5.01 -24.02 37.71
N THR A 566 6.21 -24.06 38.34
CA THR A 566 6.78 -22.90 39.04
C THR A 566 7.93 -22.31 38.25
N TYR A 567 7.88 -20.98 38.10
CA TYR A 567 8.86 -20.18 37.37
C TYR A 567 9.51 -19.15 38.28
N THR A 568 10.72 -18.76 37.91
CA THR A 568 11.47 -17.68 38.57
C THR A 568 11.76 -16.57 37.59
N VAL A 569 11.45 -15.34 38.00
CA VAL A 569 11.77 -14.13 37.24
C VAL A 569 12.97 -13.44 37.85
N SER A 570 13.92 -13.06 37.00
CA SER A 570 15.11 -12.28 37.37
C SER A 570 15.33 -11.13 36.38
N TYR A 571 16.03 -10.06 36.77
CA TYR A 571 16.47 -9.01 35.88
C TYR A 571 17.95 -8.70 36.01
N GLY A 572 18.53 -8.06 34.99
CA GLY A 572 19.96 -7.79 34.89
C GLY A 572 20.75 -9.05 34.55
N GLY A 573 21.99 -9.15 35.00
CA GLY A 573 22.85 -10.29 34.67
C GLY A 573 23.34 -10.26 33.21
N SER A 574 23.70 -11.42 32.69
CA SER A 574 24.16 -11.62 31.32
C SER A 574 23.72 -12.95 30.75
N SER A 575 23.54 -13.03 29.45
CA SER A 575 23.30 -14.26 28.70
C SER A 575 24.43 -14.49 27.70
N SER A 576 24.80 -15.75 27.47
CA SER A 576 25.73 -16.18 26.42
C SER A 576 25.01 -16.70 25.18
N GLY A 577 23.69 -16.60 25.11
CA GLY A 577 22.86 -16.98 23.96
C GLY A 577 23.07 -16.06 22.77
N SER A 578 22.69 -16.54 21.59
CA SER A 578 22.59 -15.68 20.41
C SER A 578 21.40 -14.71 20.56
N GLN A 579 21.59 -13.47 20.15
CA GLN A 579 20.57 -12.43 20.31
C GLN A 579 20.07 -11.97 18.93
N LEU A 580 18.74 -11.88 18.80
CA LEU A 580 18.03 -11.25 17.70
C LEU A 580 16.95 -10.34 18.31
N ASP A 581 16.96 -9.05 17.99
CA ASP A 581 15.93 -8.06 18.40
C ASP A 581 15.60 -8.04 19.90
N GLY A 582 16.61 -8.26 20.71
CA GLY A 582 16.47 -8.35 22.18
C GLY A 582 16.16 -9.74 22.71
N LEU A 583 15.68 -10.67 21.90
CA LEU A 583 15.42 -12.05 22.28
C LEU A 583 16.71 -12.88 22.24
N TYR A 584 17.04 -13.54 23.35
CA TYR A 584 18.19 -14.44 23.46
C TYR A 584 17.75 -15.88 23.34
N GLN A 585 18.47 -16.65 22.54
CA GLN A 585 18.22 -18.07 22.34
C GLN A 585 19.46 -18.89 22.65
N GLY A 586 19.26 -19.99 23.40
CA GLY A 586 20.33 -20.87 23.83
C GLY A 586 21.30 -20.20 24.81
N GLY A 587 22.46 -20.82 25.02
CA GLY A 587 23.46 -20.34 25.96
C GLY A 587 23.07 -20.54 27.42
N SER A 588 23.55 -19.68 28.30
CA SER A 588 23.26 -19.71 29.73
C SER A 588 23.12 -18.29 30.28
N TYR A 589 22.15 -18.11 31.18
CA TYR A 589 21.94 -16.87 31.91
C TYR A 589 22.65 -16.94 33.29
N SER A 590 23.19 -15.81 33.74
CA SER A 590 23.85 -15.71 35.03
C SER A 590 23.92 -14.28 35.59
N GLY A 591 24.03 -14.19 36.90
CA GLY A 591 24.36 -12.94 37.61
C GLY A 591 23.20 -11.96 37.80
N GLY A 592 21.95 -12.35 37.50
CA GLY A 592 20.79 -11.48 37.68
C GLY A 592 20.28 -11.40 39.11
N THR A 593 19.39 -10.44 39.35
CA THR A 593 18.68 -10.27 40.62
C THR A 593 17.30 -10.89 40.51
N GLN A 594 16.99 -11.85 41.35
CA GLN A 594 15.68 -12.48 41.39
C GLN A 594 14.63 -11.48 41.86
N VAL A 595 13.53 -11.38 41.07
CA VAL A 595 12.34 -10.58 41.41
C VAL A 595 11.38 -11.38 42.27
N THR A 596 11.00 -12.56 41.80
CA THR A 596 10.01 -13.42 42.45
C THR A 596 10.04 -14.82 41.86
N SER A 597 9.39 -15.77 42.58
CA SER A 597 8.98 -17.06 42.02
C SER A 597 7.46 -17.17 42.14
N PHE A 598 6.82 -17.79 41.17
CA PHE A 598 5.38 -17.95 41.10
C PHE A 598 5.00 -19.28 40.44
N THR A 599 3.80 -19.74 40.70
CA THR A 599 3.24 -20.92 40.02
C THR A 599 2.11 -20.47 39.06
N VAL A 600 2.14 -20.91 37.81
CA VAL A 600 1.06 -20.69 36.86
C VAL A 600 -0.17 -21.46 37.36
N SER A 601 -1.24 -20.73 37.68
CA SER A 601 -2.47 -21.30 38.27
C SER A 601 -3.74 -20.92 37.54
N SER A 602 -3.61 -20.08 36.52
CA SER A 602 -4.69 -19.61 35.65
C SER A 602 -4.11 -19.28 34.28
N VAL A 603 -4.96 -19.18 33.27
CA VAL A 603 -4.54 -18.84 31.91
C VAL A 603 -3.74 -17.54 31.89
N VAL A 604 -4.15 -16.53 32.64
CA VAL A 604 -3.35 -15.32 32.86
C VAL A 604 -2.92 -15.23 34.31
N THR A 605 -1.61 -15.20 34.55
CA THR A 605 -1.02 -15.04 35.88
C THR A 605 -0.40 -13.66 36.01
N ALA A 606 -0.98 -12.82 36.91
CA ALA A 606 -0.51 -11.46 37.16
C ALA A 606 0.45 -11.41 38.36
N ILE A 607 1.54 -10.67 38.23
CA ILE A 607 2.61 -10.52 39.22
C ILE A 607 2.92 -9.05 39.44
N GLY A 608 2.99 -8.62 40.71
CA GLY A 608 3.22 -7.21 41.06
C GLY A 608 1.93 -6.40 41.21
N SER A 609 2.07 -5.17 41.69
CA SER A 609 0.97 -4.23 41.87
C SER A 609 1.01 -3.18 40.76
N GLY A 610 0.38 -3.44 39.66
CA GLY A 610 0.05 -2.48 38.61
C GLY A 610 -1.45 -2.48 38.43
N GLY A 611 -2.04 -1.35 38.05
CA GLY A 611 -3.47 -1.25 37.81
C GLY A 611 -3.86 -2.24 36.71
N MET A 612 -4.69 -3.22 37.03
CA MET A 612 -5.49 -3.85 36.00
C MET A 612 -6.39 -2.74 35.43
N GLY A 613 -6.14 -2.34 34.20
CA GLY A 613 -7.10 -1.64 33.39
C GLY A 613 -8.27 -2.60 33.17
N GLY A 614 -9.09 -2.77 34.19
CA GLY A 614 -10.32 -3.52 34.09
C GLY A 614 -11.22 -2.77 33.13
N GLY A 615 -11.61 -3.43 32.04
CA GLY A 615 -12.62 -2.92 31.13
C GLY A 615 -13.78 -2.33 31.91
N ARG A 616 -13.89 -1.01 31.90
CA ARG A 616 -15.07 -0.33 32.41
C ARG A 616 -16.19 -0.59 31.42
N MET A 617 -16.97 -1.65 31.67
CA MET A 617 -18.35 -1.62 31.22
C MET A 617 -18.98 -0.32 31.76
N ARG A 618 -19.20 0.62 30.90
CA ARG A 618 -20.17 1.69 31.16
C ARG A 618 -21.54 1.22 30.68
N PRO A 619 -22.59 1.48 31.51
CA PRO A 619 -23.94 1.01 31.27
C PRO A 619 -24.61 1.64 30.05
#